data_db9d7e4d3160b0120a4b405d41a1c8bc
#
_entry.id   db9d7e4d3160b0120a4b405d41a1c8bc
#
_cell.length_a   1.000
_cell.length_b   1.000
_cell.length_c   1.000
_cell.angle_alpha   90.00
_cell.angle_beta   90.00
_cell.angle_gamma   90.00
#
_symmetry.space_group_name_H-M   'P 1'
#
loop_
_entity.id
_entity.type
_entity.pdbx_description
1 polymer ?
#
loop_
_entity_poly.entity_id
_entity_poly.type
_entity_poly.pdbx_seq_one_letter_code
_entity_poly.pdbx_strand_id
1 'polypeptide(L)'
;MLGREYGDGVYELSTNAGPVEVDVTVAGRAVVATLTSPPATLQPLDPDLVYDILDALEWDESALDTRFTPAVGFVGNAHPILVLDSRETLASMDYDFDVLGALMKVHGWTTIQLVYPDEGDPHGRRWHSRNPAPSVGIYEDPATGSAAAALGAYFRDTGVYGSGDHVTIFQGDDMGRPSSIMLTIGGSRMKISGTATDLN
;
A
#
# COMPACT_ATOMS: atom_id res chain seq x y z
N MET A 1 -12.93 -12.47 10.12
CA MET A 1 -14.11 -13.31 10.27
C MET A 1 -13.86 -14.79 10.03
N LEU A 2 -13.13 -15.19 8.98
CA LEU A 2 -12.82 -16.62 8.74
C LEU A 2 -12.28 -17.32 9.98
N GLY A 3 -11.35 -16.72 10.72
CA GLY A 3 -10.76 -17.34 11.91
C GLY A 3 -11.72 -17.56 13.09
N ARG A 4 -12.81 -16.79 13.22
CA ARG A 4 -13.81 -17.01 14.25
C ARG A 4 -14.81 -18.10 13.89
N GLU A 5 -15.07 -18.28 12.61
CA GLU A 5 -16.00 -19.30 12.10
C GLU A 5 -15.29 -20.63 11.87
N TYR A 6 -14.05 -20.61 11.36
CA TYR A 6 -13.31 -21.78 10.91
C TYR A 6 -12.04 -22.08 11.73
N GLY A 7 -11.57 -21.15 12.59
CA GLY A 7 -10.37 -21.30 13.43
C GLY A 7 -9.06 -21.02 12.69
N ASP A 8 -7.95 -21.47 13.28
CA ASP A 8 -6.63 -21.40 12.67
C ASP A 8 -6.57 -22.25 11.41
N GLY A 9 -5.87 -21.76 10.39
CA GLY A 9 -5.67 -22.53 9.17
C GLY A 9 -5.29 -21.71 7.96
N VAL A 10 -5.00 -22.40 6.88
CA VAL A 10 -4.71 -21.80 5.57
C VAL A 10 -5.95 -21.92 4.70
N TYR A 11 -6.40 -20.80 4.17
CA TYR A 11 -7.59 -20.68 3.32
C TYR A 11 -7.17 -20.19 1.94
N GLU A 12 -7.77 -20.73 0.90
CA GLU A 12 -7.59 -20.27 -0.46
C GLU A 12 -8.81 -19.45 -0.89
N LEU A 13 -8.58 -18.20 -1.29
CA LEU A 13 -9.59 -17.30 -1.83
C LEU A 13 -9.47 -17.24 -3.36
N SER A 14 -10.56 -17.51 -4.06
CA SER A 14 -10.62 -17.29 -5.51
C SER A 14 -10.80 -15.79 -5.80
N THR A 15 -9.87 -15.22 -6.56
CA THR A 15 -9.93 -13.81 -6.99
C THR A 15 -9.77 -13.70 -8.50
N ASN A 16 -10.08 -12.52 -9.06
CA ASN A 16 -9.86 -12.26 -10.49
C ASN A 16 -8.37 -12.32 -10.88
N ALA A 17 -7.46 -12.15 -9.93
CA ALA A 17 -6.01 -12.27 -10.11
C ALA A 17 -5.49 -13.71 -9.89
N GLY A 18 -6.40 -14.68 -9.70
CA GLY A 18 -6.09 -16.07 -9.38
C GLY A 18 -6.27 -16.40 -7.89
N PRO A 19 -5.90 -17.61 -7.48
CA PRO A 19 -6.03 -18.02 -6.09
C PRO A 19 -5.05 -17.25 -5.19
N VAL A 20 -5.56 -16.83 -4.03
CA VAL A 20 -4.81 -16.10 -3.00
C VAL A 20 -4.89 -16.90 -1.70
N GLU A 21 -3.72 -17.25 -1.17
CA GLU A 21 -3.60 -17.95 0.11
C GLU A 21 -3.66 -16.95 1.26
N VAL A 22 -4.47 -17.26 2.26
CA VAL A 22 -4.61 -16.51 3.52
C VAL A 22 -4.39 -17.46 4.68
N ASP A 23 -3.31 -17.25 5.42
CA ASP A 23 -3.03 -17.92 6.68
C ASP A 23 -3.70 -17.13 7.81
N VAL A 24 -4.54 -17.80 8.59
CA VAL A 24 -5.27 -17.22 9.71
C VAL A 24 -4.78 -17.83 11.02
N THR A 25 -4.38 -16.97 11.95
CA THR A 25 -3.99 -17.36 13.31
C THR A 25 -4.89 -16.64 14.32
N VAL A 26 -5.49 -17.39 15.23
CA VAL A 26 -6.35 -16.87 16.30
C VAL A 26 -5.56 -16.88 17.62
N ALA A 27 -5.31 -15.71 18.18
CA ALA A 27 -4.64 -15.54 19.47
C ALA A 27 -5.59 -14.84 20.46
N GLY A 28 -6.36 -15.63 21.20
CA GLY A 28 -7.38 -15.12 22.12
C GLY A 28 -8.51 -14.39 21.38
N ARG A 29 -8.58 -13.06 21.51
CA ARG A 29 -9.56 -12.22 20.79
C ARG A 29 -9.02 -11.64 19.49
N ALA A 30 -7.73 -11.72 19.27
CA ALA A 30 -7.09 -11.21 18.08
C ALA A 30 -7.11 -12.27 16.98
N VAL A 31 -7.51 -11.87 15.77
CA VAL A 31 -7.38 -12.67 14.56
C VAL A 31 -6.35 -11.98 13.68
N VAL A 32 -5.25 -12.66 13.40
CA VAL A 32 -4.23 -12.20 12.45
C VAL A 32 -4.42 -12.96 11.14
N ALA A 33 -4.58 -12.23 10.07
CA ALA A 33 -4.63 -12.80 8.72
C ALA A 33 -3.35 -12.40 7.97
N THR A 34 -2.69 -13.37 7.36
CA THR A 34 -1.51 -13.17 6.51
C THR A 34 -1.85 -13.61 5.09
N LEU A 35 -1.87 -12.67 4.17
CA LEU A 35 -2.13 -12.90 2.76
C LEU A 35 -0.81 -13.02 2.01
N THR A 36 -0.67 -14.06 1.17
CA THR A 36 0.43 -14.16 0.20
C THR A 36 -0.02 -13.56 -1.13
N SER A 37 0.65 -12.48 -1.55
CA SER A 37 0.27 -11.74 -2.75
C SER A 37 0.43 -12.56 -4.04
N PRO A 38 -0.24 -12.21 -5.15
CA PRO A 38 0.22 -12.56 -6.49
C PRO A 38 1.67 -12.13 -6.71
N PRO A 39 2.34 -12.59 -7.79
CA PRO A 39 3.66 -12.08 -8.14
C PRO A 39 3.64 -10.55 -8.29
N ALA A 40 4.58 -9.90 -7.59
CA ALA A 40 4.70 -8.45 -7.55
C ALA A 40 5.85 -8.00 -8.44
N THR A 41 5.59 -7.03 -9.32
CA THR A 41 6.55 -6.44 -10.26
C THR A 41 6.59 -4.93 -10.12
N LEU A 42 7.70 -4.33 -10.55
CA LEU A 42 7.90 -2.88 -10.57
C LEU A 42 8.18 -2.43 -12.00
N GLN A 43 7.65 -1.27 -12.36
CA GLN A 43 7.93 -0.59 -13.63
C GLN A 43 8.21 0.89 -13.35
N PRO A 44 9.07 1.55 -14.13
CA PRO A 44 9.24 3.00 -14.04
C PRO A 44 7.91 3.71 -14.26
N LEU A 45 7.65 4.76 -13.50
CA LEU A 45 6.58 5.71 -13.79
C LEU A 45 7.12 6.79 -14.72
N ASP A 46 6.37 7.08 -15.81
CA ASP A 46 6.72 8.15 -16.74
C ASP A 46 6.80 9.48 -15.99
N PRO A 47 7.86 10.28 -16.17
CA PRO A 47 7.97 11.59 -15.53
C PRO A 47 6.78 12.52 -15.79
N ASP A 48 6.22 12.51 -17.00
CA ASP A 48 5.04 13.32 -17.32
C ASP A 48 3.83 12.91 -16.46
N LEU A 49 3.68 11.60 -16.18
CA LEU A 49 2.63 11.10 -15.30
C LEU A 49 2.89 11.40 -13.82
N VAL A 50 4.15 11.57 -13.41
CA VAL A 50 4.46 12.08 -12.06
C VAL A 50 3.95 13.50 -11.91
N TYR A 51 4.19 14.38 -12.92
CA TYR A 51 3.66 15.75 -12.92
C TYR A 51 2.13 15.77 -12.90
N ASP A 52 1.48 14.92 -13.69
CA ASP A 52 0.01 14.84 -13.72
C ASP A 52 -0.57 14.43 -12.35
N ILE A 53 0.11 13.50 -11.63
CA ILE A 53 -0.29 13.11 -10.28
C ILE A 53 -0.08 14.26 -9.30
N LEU A 54 1.07 14.94 -9.35
CA LEU A 54 1.37 16.06 -8.46
C LEU A 54 0.40 17.22 -8.70
N ASP A 55 0.12 17.56 -9.95
CA ASP A 55 -0.85 18.61 -10.30
C ASP A 55 -2.26 18.29 -9.76
N ALA A 56 -2.71 17.03 -9.88
CA ALA A 56 -4.00 16.59 -9.35
C ALA A 56 -4.06 16.60 -7.81
N LEU A 57 -2.91 16.57 -7.13
CA LEU A 57 -2.77 16.70 -5.67
C LEU A 57 -2.47 18.14 -5.23
N GLU A 58 -2.41 19.08 -6.17
CA GLU A 58 -2.01 20.48 -5.95
C GLU A 58 -0.60 20.61 -5.31
N TRP A 59 0.31 19.71 -5.66
CA TRP A 59 1.70 19.69 -5.20
C TRP A 59 2.68 20.00 -6.33
N ASP A 60 3.85 20.47 -5.98
CA ASP A 60 5.00 20.57 -6.88
C ASP A 60 6.04 19.47 -6.57
N GLU A 61 7.13 19.43 -7.36
CA GLU A 61 8.18 18.41 -7.21
C GLU A 61 8.87 18.43 -5.84
N SER A 62 8.81 19.53 -5.09
CA SER A 62 9.39 19.60 -3.74
C SER A 62 8.67 18.72 -2.73
N ALA A 63 7.45 18.26 -3.04
CA ALA A 63 6.73 17.29 -2.24
C ALA A 63 7.37 15.87 -2.28
N LEU A 64 8.25 15.62 -3.23
CA LEU A 64 8.89 14.31 -3.39
C LEU A 64 10.23 14.23 -2.68
N ASP A 65 10.47 13.10 -2.02
CA ASP A 65 11.81 12.75 -1.52
C ASP A 65 12.71 12.32 -2.68
N THR A 66 13.68 13.15 -3.03
CA THR A 66 14.59 12.94 -4.16
C THR A 66 15.49 11.70 -4.05
N ARG A 67 15.53 11.06 -2.89
CA ARG A 67 16.25 9.79 -2.67
C ARG A 67 15.55 8.60 -3.35
N PHE A 68 14.27 8.76 -3.69
CA PHE A 68 13.39 7.68 -4.15
C PHE A 68 12.74 8.04 -5.49
N THR A 69 13.00 7.24 -6.51
CA THR A 69 12.39 7.47 -7.83
C THR A 69 10.97 6.92 -7.86
N PRO A 70 9.96 7.72 -8.26
CA PRO A 70 8.59 7.22 -8.44
C PRO A 70 8.51 6.04 -9.42
N ALA A 71 7.63 5.09 -9.12
CA ALA A 71 7.48 3.88 -9.93
C ALA A 71 6.04 3.35 -9.84
N VAL A 72 5.68 2.40 -10.70
CA VAL A 72 4.40 1.68 -10.63
C VAL A 72 4.64 0.26 -10.17
N GLY A 73 4.08 -0.10 -9.01
CA GLY A 73 4.01 -1.47 -8.54
C GLY A 73 2.76 -2.16 -9.08
N PHE A 74 2.90 -3.42 -9.52
CA PHE A 74 1.79 -4.24 -10.01
C PHE A 74 1.69 -5.55 -9.25
N VAL A 75 0.48 -5.83 -8.70
CA VAL A 75 0.19 -7.02 -7.90
C VAL A 75 -1.22 -7.52 -8.23
N GLY A 76 -1.47 -7.78 -9.51
CA GLY A 76 -2.82 -8.02 -10.04
C GLY A 76 -3.58 -6.74 -10.35
N ASN A 77 -3.20 -5.63 -9.75
CA ASN A 77 -3.62 -4.25 -10.02
C ASN A 77 -2.43 -3.29 -9.87
N ALA A 78 -2.54 -2.11 -10.45
CA ALA A 78 -1.46 -1.15 -10.55
C ALA A 78 -1.59 -0.04 -9.49
N HIS A 79 -0.44 0.29 -8.87
CA HIS A 79 -0.32 1.33 -7.86
C HIS A 79 0.92 2.18 -8.15
N PRO A 80 0.78 3.43 -8.65
CA PRO A 80 1.87 4.39 -8.59
C PRO A 80 2.33 4.60 -7.14
N ILE A 81 3.65 4.65 -6.95
CA ILE A 81 4.29 4.79 -5.64
C ILE A 81 5.12 6.06 -5.66
N LEU A 82 4.79 7.00 -4.78
CA LEU A 82 5.50 8.24 -4.57
C LEU A 82 5.97 8.31 -3.11
N VAL A 83 7.26 8.51 -2.90
CA VAL A 83 7.82 8.76 -1.57
C VAL A 83 7.88 10.28 -1.36
N LEU A 84 7.30 10.73 -0.26
CA LEU A 84 7.16 12.15 0.04
C LEU A 84 8.31 12.65 0.94
N ASP A 85 8.56 13.94 0.86
CA ASP A 85 9.63 14.63 1.57
C ASP A 85 9.38 14.73 3.08
N SER A 86 8.10 14.80 3.49
CA SER A 86 7.73 15.02 4.89
C SER A 86 6.42 14.34 5.29
N ARG A 87 6.27 14.16 6.61
CA ARG A 87 5.00 13.67 7.19
C ARG A 87 3.89 14.70 7.04
N GLU A 88 4.25 15.98 7.05
CA GLU A 88 3.33 17.09 6.85
C GLU A 88 2.76 17.10 5.44
N THR A 89 3.59 16.87 4.43
CA THR A 89 3.16 16.72 3.03
C THR A 89 2.17 15.55 2.91
N LEU A 90 2.49 14.39 3.49
CA LEU A 90 1.57 13.25 3.49
C LEU A 90 0.24 13.60 4.18
N ALA A 91 0.27 14.29 5.33
CA ALA A 91 -0.94 14.67 6.07
C ALA A 91 -1.79 15.69 5.32
N SER A 92 -1.16 16.57 4.53
CA SER A 92 -1.84 17.62 3.76
C SER A 92 -2.56 17.12 2.52
N MET A 93 -2.50 15.83 2.21
CA MET A 93 -3.15 15.26 1.02
C MET A 93 -4.62 15.69 0.93
N ASP A 94 -4.91 16.43 -0.11
CA ASP A 94 -6.24 16.81 -0.56
C ASP A 94 -6.25 16.82 -2.09
N TYR A 95 -7.40 16.59 -2.73
CA TYR A 95 -7.45 16.53 -4.18
C TYR A 95 -8.89 16.61 -4.72
N ASP A 96 -9.05 17.05 -5.97
CA ASP A 96 -10.30 16.95 -6.69
C ASP A 96 -10.57 15.48 -7.07
N PHE A 97 -11.66 14.93 -6.54
CA PHE A 97 -12.04 13.53 -6.69
C PHE A 97 -12.24 13.12 -8.15
N ASP A 98 -12.85 13.98 -8.95
CA ASP A 98 -13.16 13.67 -10.35
C ASP A 98 -11.91 13.79 -11.24
N VAL A 99 -11.05 14.77 -10.98
CA VAL A 99 -9.80 14.99 -11.72
C VAL A 99 -8.85 13.81 -11.50
N LEU A 100 -8.52 13.51 -10.25
CA LEU A 100 -7.63 12.38 -9.93
C LEU A 100 -8.25 11.05 -10.37
N GLY A 101 -9.57 10.89 -10.19
CA GLY A 101 -10.29 9.69 -10.61
C GLY A 101 -10.26 9.46 -12.12
N ALA A 102 -10.34 10.52 -12.92
CA ALA A 102 -10.23 10.44 -14.37
C ALA A 102 -8.82 10.02 -14.81
N LEU A 103 -7.78 10.64 -14.25
CA LEU A 103 -6.38 10.28 -14.49
C LEU A 103 -6.13 8.79 -14.17
N MET A 104 -6.53 8.36 -12.99
CA MET A 104 -6.33 6.96 -12.55
C MET A 104 -7.07 5.95 -13.43
N LYS A 105 -8.30 6.27 -13.88
CA LYS A 105 -9.07 5.39 -14.78
C LYS A 105 -8.42 5.24 -16.15
N VAL A 106 -7.87 6.31 -16.71
CA VAL A 106 -7.18 6.28 -18.01
C VAL A 106 -5.97 5.33 -17.96
N HIS A 107 -5.25 5.31 -16.85
CA HIS A 107 -4.03 4.50 -16.68
C HIS A 107 -4.27 3.15 -15.99
N GLY A 108 -5.52 2.85 -15.59
CA GLY A 108 -5.87 1.59 -14.93
C GLY A 108 -5.26 1.45 -13.52
N TRP A 109 -5.03 2.58 -12.83
CA TRP A 109 -4.52 2.58 -11.45
C TRP A 109 -5.65 2.40 -10.44
N THR A 110 -5.42 1.56 -9.45
CA THR A 110 -6.42 1.26 -8.40
C THR A 110 -6.35 2.25 -7.26
N THR A 111 -5.15 2.48 -6.71
CA THR A 111 -4.84 3.54 -5.75
C THR A 111 -3.51 4.17 -6.12
N ILE A 112 -3.23 5.36 -5.59
CA ILE A 112 -1.87 5.91 -5.58
C ILE A 112 -1.30 5.67 -4.18
N GLN A 113 -0.14 5.04 -4.10
CA GLN A 113 0.56 4.75 -2.85
C GLN A 113 1.47 5.93 -2.50
N LEU A 114 0.98 6.85 -1.68
CA LEU A 114 1.77 7.95 -1.11
C LEU A 114 2.40 7.46 0.18
N VAL A 115 3.71 7.55 0.32
CA VAL A 115 4.41 7.04 1.50
C VAL A 115 5.46 7.99 2.03
N TYR A 116 5.71 7.90 3.32
CA TYR A 116 6.76 8.63 4.02
C TYR A 116 7.49 7.72 5.00
N PRO A 117 8.83 7.64 5.00
CA PRO A 117 9.59 6.88 6.00
C PRO A 117 9.47 7.55 7.37
N ASP A 118 9.15 6.78 8.42
CA ASP A 118 9.16 7.30 9.80
C ASP A 118 10.59 7.57 10.25
N GLU A 119 11.05 8.79 10.13
CA GLU A 119 12.40 9.21 10.53
C GLU A 119 12.67 9.06 12.05
N GLY A 120 11.62 8.94 12.85
CA GLY A 120 11.71 8.64 14.28
C GLY A 120 12.00 7.15 14.55
N ASP A 121 11.95 6.28 13.54
CA ASP A 121 12.29 4.87 13.70
C ASP A 121 13.79 4.62 13.56
N PRO A 122 14.52 4.28 14.64
CA PRO A 122 15.94 4.04 14.58
C PRO A 122 16.35 2.84 13.72
N HIS A 123 15.40 1.99 13.37
CA HIS A 123 15.61 0.80 12.53
C HIS A 123 15.22 1.02 11.07
N GLY A 124 14.58 2.15 10.74
CA GLY A 124 14.11 2.47 9.40
C GLY A 124 13.13 1.44 8.84
N ARG A 125 12.30 0.84 9.70
CA ARG A 125 11.36 -0.23 9.32
C ARG A 125 9.90 0.19 9.38
N ARG A 126 9.63 1.46 9.71
CA ARG A 126 8.28 2.02 9.79
C ARG A 126 8.06 3.05 8.71
N TRP A 127 6.90 3.00 8.11
CA TRP A 127 6.45 3.90 7.05
C TRP A 127 5.03 4.35 7.31
N HIS A 128 4.71 5.58 6.95
CA HIS A 128 3.35 6.10 6.91
C HIS A 128 2.85 6.07 5.46
N SER A 129 1.55 5.84 5.29
CA SER A 129 0.96 5.74 3.97
C SER A 129 -0.44 6.36 3.91
N ARG A 130 -0.76 6.96 2.75
CA ARG A 130 -2.11 7.30 2.33
C ARG A 130 -2.38 6.75 0.94
N ASN A 131 -3.61 6.31 0.70
CA ASN A 131 -4.01 5.67 -0.54
C ASN A 131 -5.27 6.31 -1.12
N PRO A 132 -5.16 7.44 -1.87
CA PRO A 132 -6.28 7.98 -2.62
C PRO A 132 -6.77 6.95 -3.64
N ALA A 133 -8.11 6.77 -3.73
CA ALA A 133 -8.73 5.69 -4.48
C ALA A 133 -10.00 6.12 -5.26
N PRO A 134 -10.04 7.30 -5.89
CA PRO A 134 -11.23 7.80 -6.59
C PRO A 134 -11.62 6.93 -7.80
N SER A 135 -10.67 6.22 -8.40
CA SER A 135 -10.96 5.29 -9.52
C SER A 135 -11.91 4.16 -9.14
N VAL A 136 -11.94 3.76 -7.87
CA VAL A 136 -12.82 2.73 -7.32
C VAL A 136 -13.97 3.30 -6.49
N GLY A 137 -14.17 4.61 -6.51
CA GLY A 137 -15.34 5.28 -5.94
C GLY A 137 -15.23 5.66 -4.47
N ILE A 138 -14.04 5.66 -3.88
CA ILE A 138 -13.78 6.12 -2.51
C ILE A 138 -12.69 7.19 -2.50
N TYR A 139 -12.78 8.13 -1.54
CA TYR A 139 -11.77 9.18 -1.43
C TYR A 139 -10.40 8.60 -1.03
N GLU A 140 -10.38 7.75 -0.01
CA GLU A 140 -9.16 7.14 0.51
C GLU A 140 -9.48 5.75 1.10
N ASP A 141 -8.59 4.79 0.90
CA ASP A 141 -8.69 3.47 1.55
C ASP A 141 -7.85 3.44 2.83
N PRO A 142 -8.43 2.99 3.98
CA PRO A 142 -7.73 2.96 5.26
C PRO A 142 -6.69 1.84 5.40
N ALA A 143 -6.73 0.81 4.56
CA ALA A 143 -5.84 -0.36 4.70
C ALA A 143 -5.70 -1.13 3.38
N THR A 144 -4.76 -0.73 2.52
CA THR A 144 -4.61 -1.23 1.16
C THR A 144 -3.53 -2.31 1.07
N GLY A 145 -3.92 -3.58 1.23
CA GLY A 145 -2.99 -4.71 1.21
C GLY A 145 -2.26 -4.89 -0.12
N SER A 146 -2.93 -4.66 -1.27
CA SER A 146 -2.30 -4.74 -2.59
C SER A 146 -1.27 -3.64 -2.81
N ALA A 147 -1.54 -2.41 -2.38
CA ALA A 147 -0.58 -1.32 -2.44
C ALA A 147 0.63 -1.57 -1.51
N ALA A 148 0.41 -2.14 -0.33
CA ALA A 148 1.49 -2.58 0.55
C ALA A 148 2.37 -3.65 -0.12
N ALA A 149 1.78 -4.60 -0.84
CA ALA A 149 2.53 -5.60 -1.62
C ALA A 149 3.29 -4.98 -2.80
N ALA A 150 2.70 -4.00 -3.49
CA ALA A 150 3.36 -3.23 -4.53
C ALA A 150 4.57 -2.44 -3.99
N LEU A 151 4.42 -1.82 -2.80
CA LEU A 151 5.52 -1.16 -2.10
C LEU A 151 6.63 -2.16 -1.72
N GLY A 152 6.28 -3.40 -1.39
CA GLY A 152 7.26 -4.47 -1.16
C GLY A 152 8.11 -4.78 -2.40
N ALA A 153 7.49 -4.81 -3.58
CA ALA A 153 8.23 -4.94 -4.84
C ALA A 153 9.14 -3.73 -5.09
N TYR A 154 8.63 -2.53 -4.81
CA TYR A 154 9.42 -1.30 -4.89
C TYR A 154 10.68 -1.39 -4.01
N PHE A 155 10.53 -1.73 -2.74
CA PHE A 155 11.65 -1.85 -1.80
C PHE A 155 12.68 -2.90 -2.23
N ARG A 156 12.20 -4.06 -2.70
CA ARG A 156 13.06 -5.13 -3.20
C ARG A 156 13.88 -4.69 -4.41
N ASP A 157 13.22 -4.12 -5.42
CA ASP A 157 13.83 -3.85 -6.72
C ASP A 157 14.69 -2.58 -6.70
N THR A 158 14.42 -1.65 -5.78
CA THR A 158 15.28 -0.48 -5.52
C THR A 158 16.39 -0.75 -4.50
N GLY A 159 16.36 -1.91 -3.83
CA GLY A 159 17.39 -2.29 -2.85
C GLY A 159 17.25 -1.61 -1.49
N VAL A 160 16.11 -0.99 -1.18
CA VAL A 160 15.84 -0.40 0.14
C VAL A 160 15.77 -1.48 1.21
N TYR A 161 15.07 -2.58 0.89
CA TYR A 161 15.03 -3.78 1.75
C TYR A 161 15.20 -5.04 0.90
N GLY A 162 15.72 -6.11 1.54
CA GLY A 162 15.92 -7.41 0.91
C GLY A 162 14.85 -8.43 1.27
N SER A 163 14.91 -9.59 0.59
CA SER A 163 14.01 -10.71 0.90
C SER A 163 14.21 -11.20 2.33
N GLY A 164 13.11 -11.37 3.07
CA GLY A 164 13.07 -11.73 4.48
C GLY A 164 12.94 -10.52 5.41
N ASP A 165 13.14 -9.31 4.91
CA ASP A 165 12.95 -8.10 5.72
C ASP A 165 11.48 -7.86 6.04
N HIS A 166 11.25 -7.24 7.21
CA HIS A 166 9.91 -6.87 7.69
C HIS A 166 9.79 -5.35 7.80
N VAL A 167 8.67 -4.83 7.34
CA VAL A 167 8.35 -3.41 7.38
C VAL A 167 6.93 -3.23 7.95
N THR A 168 6.73 -2.24 8.79
CA THR A 168 5.40 -1.85 9.27
C THR A 168 4.95 -0.59 8.52
N ILE A 169 3.75 -0.63 7.95
CA ILE A 169 3.13 0.49 7.26
C ILE A 169 1.93 0.94 8.09
N PHE A 170 1.95 2.19 8.53
CA PHE A 170 0.82 2.85 9.20
C PHE A 170 -0.01 3.56 8.14
N GLN A 171 -1.30 3.24 8.05
CA GLN A 171 -2.23 3.79 7.08
C GLN A 171 -3.55 4.13 7.75
N GLY A 172 -4.25 5.15 7.25
CA GLY A 172 -5.57 5.53 7.75
C GLY A 172 -5.57 6.46 8.97
N ASP A 173 -4.40 6.85 9.49
CA ASP A 173 -4.30 7.74 10.65
C ASP A 173 -4.98 9.09 10.38
N ASP A 174 -4.69 9.71 9.23
CA ASP A 174 -5.19 11.04 8.87
C ASP A 174 -6.70 11.05 8.53
N MET A 175 -7.30 9.88 8.29
CA MET A 175 -8.75 9.74 8.10
C MET A 175 -9.49 9.21 9.35
N GLY A 176 -8.80 9.10 10.49
CA GLY A 176 -9.35 8.61 11.75
C GLY A 176 -9.70 7.11 11.77
N ARG A 177 -9.12 6.33 10.88
CA ARG A 177 -9.26 4.87 10.77
C ARG A 177 -7.90 4.17 10.77
N PRO A 178 -7.10 4.32 11.84
CA PRO A 178 -5.73 3.84 11.88
C PRO A 178 -5.65 2.32 11.64
N SER A 179 -4.73 1.92 10.80
CA SER A 179 -4.37 0.54 10.55
C SER A 179 -2.85 0.34 10.61
N SER A 180 -2.44 -0.88 10.91
CA SER A 180 -1.05 -1.29 10.89
C SER A 180 -0.92 -2.52 10.01
N ILE A 181 -0.21 -2.37 8.89
CA ILE A 181 0.02 -3.43 7.92
C ILE A 181 1.46 -3.91 8.08
N MET A 182 1.64 -5.19 8.38
CA MET A 182 2.96 -5.81 8.41
C MET A 182 3.27 -6.39 7.03
N LEU A 183 4.30 -5.87 6.41
CA LEU A 183 4.81 -6.32 5.13
C LEU A 183 6.07 -7.15 5.32
N THR A 184 6.10 -8.37 4.81
CA THR A 184 7.33 -9.16 4.67
C THR A 184 7.75 -9.20 3.21
N ILE A 185 8.95 -8.72 2.94
CA ILE A 185 9.52 -8.68 1.60
C ILE A 185 9.86 -10.11 1.17
N GLY A 186 9.30 -10.54 0.07
CA GLY A 186 9.58 -11.86 -0.52
C GLY A 186 10.40 -11.77 -1.81
N GLY A 187 10.61 -12.90 -2.45
CA GLY A 187 11.21 -12.94 -3.78
C GLY A 187 10.27 -12.37 -4.84
N SER A 188 9.35 -13.16 -5.36
CA SER A 188 8.33 -12.71 -6.32
C SER A 188 7.00 -12.34 -5.67
N ARG A 189 6.74 -12.80 -4.45
CA ARG A 189 5.48 -12.61 -3.71
C ARG A 189 5.78 -11.99 -2.37
N MET A 190 4.87 -11.13 -1.90
CA MET A 190 4.96 -10.48 -0.59
C MET A 190 3.98 -11.14 0.38
N LYS A 191 4.27 -11.09 1.68
CA LYS A 191 3.30 -11.45 2.72
C LYS A 191 2.82 -10.19 3.41
N ILE A 192 1.52 -10.05 3.49
CA ILE A 192 0.84 -8.90 4.08
C ILE A 192 0.01 -9.40 5.26
N SER A 193 0.33 -8.97 6.46
CA SER A 193 -0.38 -9.36 7.66
C SER A 193 -1.06 -8.17 8.33
N GLY A 194 -2.23 -8.42 8.87
CA GLY A 194 -2.98 -7.44 9.65
C GLY A 194 -3.94 -8.12 10.60
N THR A 195 -4.47 -7.36 11.56
CA THR A 195 -5.51 -7.83 12.47
C THR A 195 -6.88 -7.52 11.87
N ALA A 196 -7.82 -8.46 12.05
CA ALA A 196 -9.21 -8.25 11.70
C ALA A 196 -10.03 -8.00 12.98
N THR A 197 -10.94 -7.02 12.91
CA THR A 197 -11.94 -6.74 13.95
C THR A 197 -13.33 -6.90 13.37
N ASP A 198 -14.32 -7.23 14.23
CA ASP A 198 -15.71 -7.24 13.81
C ASP A 198 -16.15 -5.82 13.47
N LEU A 199 -16.88 -5.68 12.38
CA LEU A 199 -17.64 -4.47 12.09
C LEU A 199 -18.90 -4.48 12.97
N ASN A 200 -18.99 -3.54 13.89
CA ASN A 200 -20.19 -3.32 14.71
C ASN A 200 -21.26 -2.57 13.91
#